data_24acdeb2280617609e3cbdbb6ea97585
#
_entry.id   24acdeb2280617609e3cbdbb6ea97585
#
_cell.length_a   1.000
_cell.length_b   1.000
_cell.length_c   1.000
_cell.angle_alpha   90.00
_cell.angle_beta   90.00
_cell.angle_gamma   90.00
#
_symmetry.space_group_name_H-M   'P 1'
#
loop_
_entity.id
_entity.type
_entity.pdbx_description
1 polymer ?
#
loop_
_entity_poly.entity_id
_entity_poly.type
_entity_poly.pdbx_seq_one_letter_code
_entity_poly.pdbx_strand_id
1 'polypeptide(L)'
;MKKILVFLILASCQWDIGWVHLGIVDCMAQKQTSVARQFDGSMPYYHLLDRVVIEGGEELNAYKLSLYKSVTVKENAFTPKELAQQAFKDMEHDVEEAAKSALLKEVGHKQGKLYYAFLMMRDCYIFYQNASLRKGGKREATIVYMEGQKNSSMSMSELKRMFKKK
;
A
#
# COMPACT_ATOMS: atom_id res chain seq x y z
N MET A 1 -4.76 20.34 12.44
CA MET A 1 -5.15 19.02 11.92
C MET A 1 -4.70 18.74 10.47
N LYS A 2 -3.70 19.47 9.91
CA LYS A 2 -3.25 19.34 8.50
C LYS A 2 -1.89 18.66 8.30
N LYS A 3 -1.27 18.13 9.38
CA LYS A 3 0.14 17.69 9.35
C LYS A 3 0.36 16.16 9.32
N ILE A 4 -0.68 15.36 9.51
CA ILE A 4 -0.56 13.92 9.78
C ILE A 4 -0.31 13.11 8.52
N LEU A 5 -0.94 13.47 7.40
CA LEU A 5 -0.79 12.70 6.15
C LEU A 5 0.60 12.88 5.49
N VAL A 6 1.29 13.98 5.79
CA VAL A 6 2.66 14.24 5.31
C VAL A 6 3.68 13.35 6.03
N PHE A 7 3.41 12.99 7.29
CA PHE A 7 4.29 12.10 8.06
C PHE A 7 4.25 10.64 7.59
N LEU A 8 3.11 10.16 7.13
CA LEU A 8 2.96 8.79 6.60
C LEU A 8 3.74 8.55 5.30
N ILE A 9 4.14 9.60 4.61
CA ILE A 9 4.88 9.51 3.34
C ILE A 9 6.37 9.87 3.52
N LEU A 10 6.72 10.58 4.60
CA LEU A 10 8.09 11.08 4.85
C LEU A 10 8.88 10.27 5.90
N ALA A 11 8.29 9.25 6.52
CA ALA A 11 9.01 8.36 7.45
C ALA A 11 9.99 7.39 6.75
N SER A 12 10.56 7.79 5.62
CA SER A 12 11.66 7.08 4.96
C SER A 12 13.06 7.61 5.37
N CYS A 13 13.19 8.25 6.53
CA CYS A 13 14.49 8.62 7.09
C CYS A 13 14.75 7.85 8.38
N GLN A 14 15.60 6.83 8.25
CA GLN A 14 16.55 6.30 9.24
C GLN A 14 16.23 6.48 10.72
N TRP A 15 15.78 5.41 11.37
CA TRP A 15 16.18 5.08 12.73
C TRP A 15 16.33 3.55 12.83
N ASP A 16 17.55 3.09 12.97
CA ASP A 16 17.87 1.75 13.47
C ASP A 16 17.33 1.63 14.89
N ILE A 17 16.22 0.96 15.07
CA ILE A 17 15.74 0.52 16.37
C ILE A 17 15.43 -0.97 16.27
N GLY A 18 16.11 -1.69 17.17
CA GLY A 18 16.19 -3.09 17.35
C GLY A 18 14.91 -3.90 17.08
N TRP A 19 15.13 -5.09 16.57
CA TRP A 19 14.19 -6.16 16.30
C TRP A 19 13.31 -6.48 17.51
N VAL A 20 12.15 -5.89 17.58
CA VAL A 20 11.07 -6.41 18.42
C VAL A 20 10.26 -7.35 17.52
N HIS A 21 10.38 -8.64 17.77
CA HIS A 21 9.48 -9.67 17.27
C HIS A 21 8.09 -9.44 17.91
N LEU A 22 7.34 -8.50 17.39
CA LEU A 22 5.91 -8.44 17.63
C LEU A 22 5.28 -9.42 16.65
N GLY A 23 4.70 -10.48 17.21
CA GLY A 23 3.96 -11.49 16.47
C GLY A 23 2.96 -10.80 15.55
N ILE A 24 3.14 -11.03 14.25
CA ILE A 24 2.23 -10.56 13.21
C ILE A 24 0.91 -11.27 13.48
N VAL A 25 -0.06 -10.55 14.02
CA VAL A 25 -1.45 -11.01 14.00
C VAL A 25 -1.84 -10.99 12.53
N ASP A 26 -1.74 -12.14 11.88
CA ASP A 26 -2.16 -12.35 10.52
C ASP A 26 -3.65 -12.02 10.42
N CYS A 27 -3.95 -10.84 9.89
CA CYS A 27 -5.34 -10.47 9.69
C CYS A 27 -5.97 -11.37 8.64
N MET A 28 -7.04 -12.07 9.01
CA MET A 28 -7.72 -13.05 8.15
C MET A 28 -8.15 -12.46 6.80
N ALA A 29 -8.55 -11.19 6.78
CA ALA A 29 -8.94 -10.50 5.55
C ALA A 29 -7.77 -10.31 4.56
N GLN A 30 -6.56 -10.05 5.06
CA GLN A 30 -5.37 -9.92 4.23
C GLN A 30 -5.03 -11.22 3.50
N LYS A 31 -5.17 -12.38 4.16
CA LYS A 31 -4.89 -13.69 3.56
C LYS A 31 -5.81 -14.05 2.39
N GLN A 32 -6.95 -13.38 2.28
CA GLN A 32 -7.93 -13.63 1.21
C GLN A 32 -7.68 -12.77 -0.05
N THR A 33 -6.73 -11.85 -0.02
CA THR A 33 -6.43 -10.97 -1.16
C THR A 33 -5.14 -11.37 -1.86
N SER A 34 -5.08 -11.19 -3.18
CA SER A 34 -3.85 -11.45 -3.97
C SER A 34 -2.68 -10.59 -3.53
N VAL A 35 -2.93 -9.41 -2.95
CA VAL A 35 -1.86 -8.51 -2.46
C VAL A 35 -1.22 -8.98 -1.15
N ALA A 36 -1.76 -10.02 -0.48
CA ALA A 36 -1.26 -10.48 0.83
C ALA A 36 0.23 -10.83 0.80
N ARG A 37 0.68 -11.47 -0.28
CA ARG A 37 2.07 -11.89 -0.45
C ARG A 37 3.08 -10.72 -0.48
N GLN A 38 2.63 -9.51 -0.78
CA GLN A 38 3.47 -8.31 -0.74
C GLN A 38 3.83 -7.89 0.70
N PHE A 39 3.10 -8.42 1.70
CA PHE A 39 3.24 -8.04 3.11
C PHE A 39 3.77 -9.17 3.99
N ASP A 40 3.79 -10.43 3.54
CA ASP A 40 4.10 -11.61 4.35
C ASP A 40 5.56 -12.07 4.32
N GLY A 41 6.40 -11.42 3.52
CA GLY A 41 7.82 -11.76 3.41
C GLY A 41 8.15 -12.84 2.39
N SER A 42 7.16 -13.39 1.67
CA SER A 42 7.35 -14.48 0.72
C SER A 42 8.04 -14.07 -0.57
N MET A 43 8.03 -12.77 -0.89
CA MET A 43 8.59 -12.26 -2.14
C MET A 43 10.12 -12.16 -2.10
N PRO A 44 10.84 -12.55 -3.17
CA PRO A 44 12.31 -12.57 -3.20
C PRO A 44 12.93 -11.17 -3.02
N TYR A 45 12.19 -10.11 -3.36
CA TYR A 45 12.60 -8.71 -3.20
C TYR A 45 12.09 -8.08 -1.91
N TYR A 46 11.52 -8.85 -0.98
CA TYR A 46 10.91 -8.32 0.25
C TYR A 46 11.86 -7.45 1.08
N HIS A 47 13.14 -7.79 1.09
CA HIS A 47 14.19 -7.03 1.78
C HIS A 47 14.46 -5.64 1.15
N LEU A 48 14.00 -5.40 -0.10
CA LEU A 48 14.12 -4.11 -0.80
C LEU A 48 12.91 -3.19 -0.58
N LEU A 49 11.87 -3.69 0.10
CA LEU A 49 10.64 -2.93 0.30
C LEU A 49 10.75 -2.01 1.52
N ASP A 50 10.43 -0.73 1.33
CA ASP A 50 10.11 0.16 2.44
C ASP A 50 8.72 -0.21 2.96
N ARG A 51 8.63 -0.51 4.26
CA ARG A 51 7.39 -1.01 4.89
C ARG A 51 6.96 -0.12 6.03
N VAL A 52 5.65 0.12 6.11
CA VAL A 52 5.02 0.79 7.24
C VAL A 52 3.85 -0.06 7.70
N VAL A 53 3.74 -0.26 9.01
CA VAL A 53 2.59 -0.91 9.64
C VAL A 53 2.15 -0.03 10.81
N ILE A 54 0.87 0.32 10.84
CA ILE A 54 0.25 1.09 11.91
C ILE A 54 -1.02 0.34 12.33
N GLU A 55 -1.12 0.00 13.61
CA GLU A 55 -2.27 -0.70 14.20
C GLU A 55 -2.87 0.16 15.31
N GLY A 56 -4.17 0.46 15.19
CA GLY A 56 -4.89 1.28 16.16
C GLY A 56 -4.38 2.70 16.29
N GLY A 57 -4.78 3.38 17.35
CA GLY A 57 -4.39 4.75 17.67
C GLY A 57 -5.30 5.83 17.10
N GLU A 58 -5.17 7.04 17.64
CA GLU A 58 -6.05 8.18 17.31
C GLU A 58 -5.98 8.57 15.84
N GLU A 59 -4.80 8.42 15.22
CA GLU A 59 -4.58 8.77 13.83
C GLU A 59 -5.41 7.91 12.89
N LEU A 60 -5.43 6.59 13.09
CA LEU A 60 -6.26 5.69 12.30
C LEU A 60 -7.75 5.85 12.63
N ASN A 61 -8.08 6.11 13.89
CA ASN A 61 -9.45 6.34 14.33
C ASN A 61 -10.11 7.53 13.62
N ALA A 62 -9.34 8.60 13.36
CA ALA A 62 -9.82 9.76 12.60
C ALA A 62 -10.28 9.40 11.18
N TYR A 63 -9.77 8.31 10.62
CA TYR A 63 -10.15 7.76 9.32
C TYR A 63 -11.05 6.51 9.42
N LYS A 64 -11.49 6.14 10.62
CA LYS A 64 -12.27 4.90 10.85
C LYS A 64 -11.53 3.63 10.43
N LEU A 65 -10.22 3.64 10.55
CA LEU A 65 -9.35 2.52 10.25
C LEU A 65 -8.86 1.86 11.55
N SER A 66 -8.64 0.55 11.49
CA SER A 66 -8.02 -0.26 12.55
C SER A 66 -6.60 -0.67 12.20
N LEU A 67 -6.31 -0.79 10.89
CA LEU A 67 -5.02 -1.22 10.37
C LEU A 67 -4.66 -0.44 9.12
N TYR A 68 -3.38 -0.07 9.01
CA TYR A 68 -2.75 0.46 7.82
C TYR A 68 -1.42 -0.27 7.59
N LYS A 69 -1.24 -0.82 6.41
CA LYS A 69 0.02 -1.41 5.95
C LYS A 69 0.39 -0.81 4.60
N SER A 70 1.65 -0.46 4.41
CA SER A 70 2.13 -0.10 3.08
C SER A 70 3.48 -0.74 2.78
N VAL A 71 3.68 -1.06 1.52
CA VAL A 71 4.96 -1.47 0.95
C VAL A 71 5.26 -0.60 -0.25
N THR A 72 6.49 -0.11 -0.31
CA THR A 72 6.98 0.70 -1.44
C THR A 72 8.27 0.11 -1.95
N VAL A 73 8.33 -0.16 -3.25
CA VAL A 73 9.58 -0.47 -3.95
C VAL A 73 10.10 0.79 -4.62
N LYS A 74 11.42 1.02 -4.50
CA LYS A 74 12.12 2.13 -5.16
C LYS A 74 13.24 1.58 -6.04
N GLU A 75 13.27 1.98 -7.31
CA GLU A 75 14.44 1.77 -8.16
C GLU A 75 15.42 2.92 -7.89
N ASN A 76 16.56 2.61 -7.29
CA ASN A 76 17.64 3.55 -7.01
C ASN A 76 19.01 2.89 -7.31
N ALA A 77 20.11 3.61 -7.08
CA ALA A 77 21.46 3.13 -7.37
C ALA A 77 21.86 1.86 -6.58
N PHE A 78 21.19 1.57 -5.47
CA PHE A 78 21.49 0.42 -4.59
C PHE A 78 20.52 -0.74 -4.78
N THR A 79 19.45 -0.54 -5.55
CA THR A 79 18.44 -1.57 -5.81
C THR A 79 18.77 -2.27 -7.12
N PRO A 80 18.99 -3.59 -7.14
CA PRO A 80 19.16 -4.34 -8.39
C PRO A 80 17.96 -4.09 -9.31
N LYS A 81 18.25 -3.60 -10.51
CA LYS A 81 17.23 -3.14 -11.47
C LYS A 81 16.22 -4.23 -11.81
N GLU A 82 16.71 -5.45 -11.99
CA GLU A 82 15.90 -6.63 -12.33
C GLU A 82 14.89 -6.94 -11.20
N LEU A 83 15.34 -6.89 -9.94
CA LEU A 83 14.48 -7.13 -8.78
C LEU A 83 13.45 -6.02 -8.61
N ALA A 84 13.83 -4.76 -8.82
CA ALA A 84 12.87 -3.66 -8.77
C ALA A 84 11.80 -3.79 -9.87
N GLN A 85 12.19 -4.16 -11.08
CA GLN A 85 11.26 -4.38 -12.18
C GLN A 85 10.34 -5.59 -11.94
N GLN A 86 10.88 -6.65 -11.34
CA GLN A 86 10.07 -7.79 -10.92
C GLN A 86 9.03 -7.38 -9.87
N ALA A 87 9.46 -6.62 -8.85
CA ALA A 87 8.57 -6.10 -7.83
C ALA A 87 7.44 -5.23 -8.42
N PHE A 88 7.74 -4.34 -9.37
CA PHE A 88 6.71 -3.54 -10.05
C PHE A 88 5.68 -4.41 -10.77
N LYS A 89 6.13 -5.44 -11.50
CA LYS A 89 5.23 -6.36 -12.22
C LYS A 89 4.36 -7.17 -11.27
N ASP A 90 4.95 -7.69 -10.19
CA ASP A 90 4.23 -8.51 -9.23
C ASP A 90 3.20 -7.69 -8.45
N MET A 91 3.55 -6.46 -8.06
CA MET A 91 2.62 -5.52 -7.42
C MET A 91 1.44 -5.18 -8.35
N GLU A 92 1.73 -4.86 -9.62
CA GLU A 92 0.71 -4.58 -10.63
C GLU A 92 -0.23 -5.78 -10.80
N HIS A 93 0.34 -6.96 -11.01
CA HIS A 93 -0.43 -8.21 -11.18
C HIS A 93 -1.33 -8.50 -9.97
N ASP A 94 -0.80 -8.39 -8.74
CA ASP A 94 -1.55 -8.68 -7.54
C ASP A 94 -2.72 -7.72 -7.33
N VAL A 95 -2.54 -6.45 -7.67
CA VAL A 95 -3.59 -5.44 -7.59
C VAL A 95 -4.64 -5.65 -8.68
N GLU A 96 -4.25 -6.03 -9.89
CA GLU A 96 -5.20 -6.37 -10.97
C GLU A 96 -6.04 -7.61 -10.62
N GLU A 97 -5.42 -8.63 -10.02
CA GLU A 97 -6.15 -9.80 -9.51
C GLU A 97 -7.13 -9.41 -8.39
N ALA A 98 -6.69 -8.58 -7.42
CA ALA A 98 -7.57 -8.09 -6.37
C ALA A 98 -8.75 -7.29 -6.95
N ALA A 99 -8.54 -6.52 -8.01
CA ALA A 99 -9.57 -5.72 -8.66
C ALA A 99 -10.70 -6.56 -9.28
N LYS A 100 -10.47 -7.85 -9.55
CA LYS A 100 -11.54 -8.76 -10.06
C LYS A 100 -12.61 -9.06 -9.01
N SER A 101 -12.23 -9.07 -7.72
CA SER A 101 -13.12 -9.34 -6.58
C SER A 101 -13.54 -8.09 -5.80
N ALA A 102 -13.14 -6.90 -6.24
CA ALA A 102 -13.50 -5.66 -5.58
C ALA A 102 -14.99 -5.32 -5.73
N LEU A 103 -15.63 -4.91 -4.63
CA LEU A 103 -17.02 -4.44 -4.61
C LEU A 103 -17.17 -3.12 -5.37
N LEU A 104 -16.22 -2.21 -5.16
CA LEU A 104 -16.08 -0.97 -5.93
C LEU A 104 -14.63 -0.80 -6.32
N LYS A 105 -14.40 -0.31 -7.54
CA LYS A 105 -13.05 -0.06 -8.03
C LYS A 105 -12.97 1.19 -8.88
N GLU A 106 -11.84 1.85 -8.80
CA GLU A 106 -11.42 2.87 -9.75
C GLU A 106 -9.97 2.60 -10.14
N VAL A 107 -9.74 2.38 -11.40
CA VAL A 107 -8.46 1.92 -11.94
C VAL A 107 -8.06 2.82 -13.09
N GLY A 108 -6.83 3.29 -13.10
CA GLY A 108 -6.29 4.09 -14.19
C GLY A 108 -5.03 3.46 -14.77
N HIS A 109 -4.96 3.40 -16.10
CA HIS A 109 -3.79 2.90 -16.82
C HIS A 109 -3.06 4.03 -17.53
N LYS A 110 -1.76 3.86 -17.71
CA LYS A 110 -0.92 4.75 -18.50
C LYS A 110 0.14 3.94 -19.24
N GLN A 111 0.24 4.12 -20.55
CA GLN A 111 1.15 3.36 -21.40
C GLN A 111 0.95 1.82 -21.27
N GLY A 112 -0.32 1.39 -21.17
CA GLY A 112 -0.67 -0.03 -21.02
C GLY A 112 -0.36 -0.66 -19.65
N LYS A 113 0.12 0.12 -18.66
CA LYS A 113 0.45 -0.34 -17.30
C LYS A 113 -0.49 0.29 -16.29
N LEU A 114 -0.72 -0.43 -15.19
CA LEU A 114 -1.51 0.07 -14.07
C LEU A 114 -0.81 1.27 -13.45
N TYR A 115 -1.48 2.43 -13.48
CA TYR A 115 -0.95 3.67 -12.93
C TYR A 115 -1.43 3.91 -11.50
N TYR A 116 -2.71 3.68 -11.24
CA TYR A 116 -3.29 3.71 -9.91
C TYR A 116 -4.50 2.78 -9.82
N ALA A 117 -4.79 2.33 -8.61
CA ALA A 117 -6.03 1.64 -8.29
C ALA A 117 -6.52 2.04 -6.90
N PHE A 118 -7.82 2.25 -6.77
CA PHE A 118 -8.55 2.33 -5.51
C PHE A 118 -9.56 1.19 -5.51
N LEU A 119 -9.40 0.24 -4.60
CA LEU A 119 -10.24 -0.94 -4.49
C LEU A 119 -10.91 -0.97 -3.12
N MET A 120 -12.19 -1.23 -3.13
CA MET A 120 -13.01 -1.41 -1.95
C MET A 120 -13.46 -2.86 -1.91
N MET A 121 -12.96 -3.61 -0.96
CA MET A 121 -13.30 -5.01 -0.73
C MET A 121 -14.37 -5.10 0.36
N ARG A 122 -14.82 -6.31 0.73
CA ARG A 122 -15.78 -6.49 1.82
C ARG A 122 -15.25 -5.95 3.16
N ASP A 123 -14.00 -6.26 3.50
CA ASP A 123 -13.44 -6.04 4.82
C ASP A 123 -12.18 -5.16 4.80
N CYS A 124 -11.73 -4.73 3.61
CA CYS A 124 -10.51 -3.94 3.46
C CYS A 124 -10.55 -3.01 2.27
N TYR A 125 -9.58 -2.12 2.22
CA TYR A 125 -9.34 -1.17 1.15
C TYR A 125 -7.92 -1.34 0.64
N ILE A 126 -7.75 -1.30 -0.67
CA ILE A 126 -6.44 -1.36 -1.31
C ILE A 126 -6.25 -0.11 -2.15
N PHE A 127 -5.11 0.53 -1.98
CA PHE A 127 -4.64 1.59 -2.85
C PHE A 127 -3.32 1.16 -3.50
N TYR A 128 -3.18 1.44 -4.78
CA TYR A 128 -1.95 1.25 -5.53
C TYR A 128 -1.60 2.51 -6.30
N GLN A 129 -0.32 2.81 -6.39
CA GLN A 129 0.21 3.86 -7.24
C GLN A 129 1.58 3.48 -7.81
N ASN A 130 1.73 3.63 -9.12
CA ASN A 130 3.02 3.55 -9.80
C ASN A 130 3.47 4.96 -10.21
N ALA A 131 4.29 5.59 -9.37
CA ALA A 131 4.78 6.94 -9.60
C ALA A 131 5.78 7.03 -10.76
N SER A 132 6.39 5.89 -11.16
CA SER A 132 7.33 5.86 -12.28
C SER A 132 6.68 6.23 -13.63
N LEU A 133 5.37 6.12 -13.72
CA LEU A 133 4.59 6.48 -14.91
C LEU A 133 4.22 7.98 -14.98
N ARG A 134 4.58 8.77 -13.96
CA ARG A 134 4.44 10.24 -14.00
C ARG A 134 5.60 10.87 -14.77
N LYS A 135 5.32 11.93 -15.54
CA LYS A 135 6.38 12.75 -16.12
C LYS A 135 7.21 13.37 -14.98
N GLY A 136 8.52 13.07 -14.93
CA GLY A 136 9.40 13.46 -13.81
C GLY A 136 9.10 12.77 -12.48
N GLY A 137 8.30 11.69 -12.48
CA GLY A 137 7.99 10.91 -11.28
C GLY A 137 9.18 10.11 -10.78
N LYS A 138 9.17 9.83 -9.48
CA LYS A 138 10.12 8.91 -8.88
C LYS A 138 9.89 7.50 -9.41
N ARG A 139 10.94 6.72 -9.57
CA ARG A 139 10.86 5.31 -9.95
C ARG A 139 10.45 4.48 -8.73
N GLU A 140 9.18 4.57 -8.37
CA GLU A 140 8.63 3.89 -7.20
C GLU A 140 7.20 3.42 -7.47
N ALA A 141 6.83 2.30 -6.84
CA ALA A 141 5.46 1.83 -6.76
C ALA A 141 5.11 1.51 -5.31
N THR A 142 3.87 1.78 -4.92
CA THR A 142 3.38 1.60 -3.56
C THR A 142 2.06 0.84 -3.59
N ILE A 143 1.93 -0.17 -2.72
CA ILE A 143 0.65 -0.77 -2.34
C ILE A 143 0.35 -0.36 -0.90
N VAL A 144 -0.88 0.04 -0.65
CA VAL A 144 -1.42 0.27 0.70
C VAL A 144 -2.59 -0.68 0.91
N TYR A 145 -2.57 -1.37 2.02
CA TYR A 145 -3.66 -2.20 2.53
C TYR A 145 -4.19 -1.60 3.82
N MET A 146 -5.51 -1.47 3.93
CA MET A 146 -6.16 -0.88 5.09
C MET A 146 -7.37 -1.69 5.49
N GLU A 147 -7.64 -1.76 6.81
CA GLU A 147 -8.87 -2.33 7.33
C GLU A 147 -9.70 -1.25 8.02
N GLY A 148 -11.01 -1.30 7.79
CA GLY A 148 -11.96 -0.47 8.50
C GLY A 148 -12.14 -0.91 9.95
N GLN A 149 -12.57 0.00 10.79
CA GLN A 149 -13.06 -0.36 12.13
C GLN A 149 -14.34 -1.18 12.00
N LYS A 150 -14.57 -2.06 12.97
CA LYS A 150 -15.78 -2.88 13.06
C LYS A 150 -17.02 -1.99 13.00
N ASN A 151 -17.95 -2.30 12.11
CA ASN A 151 -19.20 -1.53 11.89
C ASN A 151 -19.00 -0.13 11.30
N SER A 152 -17.86 0.16 10.70
CA SER A 152 -17.66 1.41 9.96
C SER A 152 -17.25 1.12 8.52
N SER A 153 -17.76 1.89 7.58
CA SER A 153 -17.37 1.82 6.18
C SER A 153 -16.88 3.18 5.70
N MET A 154 -15.82 3.18 4.92
CA MET A 154 -15.31 4.35 4.23
C MET A 154 -15.88 4.36 2.81
N SER A 155 -16.34 5.50 2.36
CA SER A 155 -16.75 5.68 0.97
C SER A 155 -15.54 5.79 0.03
N MET A 156 -15.75 5.52 -1.27
CA MET A 156 -14.69 5.69 -2.27
C MET A 156 -14.16 7.14 -2.32
N SER A 157 -15.01 8.13 -2.07
CA SER A 157 -14.62 9.54 -2.03
C SER A 157 -13.72 9.87 -0.83
N GLU A 158 -13.98 9.29 0.33
CA GLU A 158 -13.14 9.42 1.53
C GLU A 158 -11.79 8.73 1.30
N LEU A 159 -11.79 7.52 0.75
CA LEU A 159 -10.57 6.79 0.39
C LEU A 159 -9.68 7.61 -0.54
N LYS A 160 -10.23 8.14 -1.62
CA LYS A 160 -9.50 9.01 -2.55
C LYS A 160 -8.95 10.28 -1.90
N ARG A 161 -9.72 10.88 -0.99
CA ARG A 161 -9.29 12.09 -0.30
C ARG A 161 -8.05 11.87 0.57
N MET A 162 -7.87 10.67 1.13
CA MET A 162 -6.67 10.32 1.89
C MET A 162 -5.39 10.39 1.03
N PHE A 163 -5.48 10.03 -0.26
CA PHE A 163 -4.33 9.97 -1.17
C PHE A 163 -4.22 11.14 -2.15
N LYS A 164 -5.21 12.04 -2.19
CA LYS A 164 -5.07 13.29 -2.96
C LYS A 164 -4.12 14.23 -2.22
N LYS A 165 -2.90 14.39 -2.72
CA LYS A 165 -2.06 15.53 -2.37
C LYS A 165 -2.74 16.81 -2.88
N LYS A 166 -2.90 17.80 -2.02
CA LYS A 166 -3.13 19.19 -2.46
C LYS A 166 -1.89 19.71 -3.15
#